data_fc596bb40497d8dafc1cb94dfdb7b31f
#
_entry.id   fc596bb40497d8dafc1cb94dfdb7b31f
#
_cell.length_a   1.000
_cell.length_b   1.000
_cell.length_c   1.000
_cell.angle_alpha   90.00
_cell.angle_beta   90.00
_cell.angle_gamma   90.00
#
_symmetry.space_group_name_H-M   'P 1'
#
loop_
_entity.id
_entity.type
_entity.pdbx_description
1 polymer ?
#
loop_
_entity_poly.entity_id
_entity_poly.type
_entity_poly.pdbx_seq_one_letter_code
_entity_poly.pdbx_strand_id
1 'polypeptide(L)'
;MSITVKSFLTLRPLTNNQSEIVIDEDLMTIRELLDRLREMFGKELSETMFEPETQEIRQLFKIIVNGRHYTTLPDKIETVLKDGDVVAIFPPLAGG
;
A
#
# COMPACT_ATOMS: atom_id res chain seq x y z
N MET A 1 10.48 13.15 -5.26
CA MET A 1 9.65 12.41 -6.21
C MET A 1 8.29 12.13 -5.61
N SER A 2 7.31 11.89 -6.43
CA SER A 2 5.91 11.85 -6.03
C SER A 2 5.29 10.50 -6.40
N ILE A 3 4.72 9.81 -5.40
CA ILE A 3 4.05 8.54 -5.57
C ILE A 3 2.57 8.75 -5.22
N THR A 4 1.67 8.29 -6.07
CA THR A 4 0.24 8.36 -5.78
C THR A 4 -0.24 7.01 -5.29
N VAL A 5 -0.86 6.99 -4.12
CA VAL A 5 -1.45 5.79 -3.55
C VAL A 5 -2.97 5.90 -3.69
N LYS A 6 -3.59 4.88 -4.27
CA LYS A 6 -5.05 4.83 -4.40
C LYS A 6 -5.62 3.82 -3.42
N SER A 7 -6.60 4.26 -2.65
CA SER A 7 -7.24 3.49 -1.59
C SER A 7 -8.68 3.17 -1.99
N PHE A 8 -9.08 1.91 -1.85
CA PHE A 8 -10.36 1.43 -2.34
C PHE A 8 -11.18 0.73 -1.26
N LEU A 9 -12.50 0.74 -1.44
CA LEU A 9 -13.46 -0.08 -0.69
C LEU A 9 -13.32 0.12 0.82
N THR A 10 -13.20 -0.99 1.56
CA THR A 10 -13.16 -0.96 3.03
C THR A 10 -11.89 -0.36 3.58
N LEU A 11 -10.86 -0.18 2.76
CA LEU A 11 -9.63 0.48 3.20
C LEU A 11 -9.81 1.99 3.29
N ARG A 12 -10.71 2.56 2.50
CA ARG A 12 -10.88 4.01 2.43
C ARG A 12 -11.17 4.68 3.78
N PRO A 13 -12.04 4.13 4.63
CA PRO A 13 -12.27 4.75 5.94
C PRO A 13 -11.00 4.83 6.79
N LEU A 14 -10.06 3.91 6.59
CA LEU A 14 -8.80 3.89 7.34
C LEU A 14 -7.79 4.91 6.81
N THR A 15 -8.05 5.50 5.65
CA THR A 15 -7.21 6.54 5.06
C THR A 15 -7.93 7.89 5.07
N ASN A 16 -8.75 8.13 6.08
CA ASN A 16 -9.51 9.38 6.24
C ASN A 16 -10.41 9.66 5.04
N ASN A 17 -10.95 8.61 4.42
CA ASN A 17 -11.79 8.67 3.23
C ASN A 17 -11.09 9.30 2.03
N GLN A 18 -9.76 9.31 2.03
CA GLN A 18 -9.00 9.79 0.88
C GLN A 18 -8.89 8.68 -0.16
N SER A 19 -9.38 8.93 -1.36
CA SER A 19 -9.25 7.97 -2.45
C SER A 19 -7.86 7.99 -3.08
N GLU A 20 -7.16 9.12 -2.97
CA GLU A 20 -5.80 9.28 -3.45
C GLU A 20 -4.96 9.98 -2.39
N ILE A 21 -3.77 9.44 -2.18
CA ILE A 21 -2.81 10.00 -1.23
C ILE A 21 -1.51 10.20 -1.99
N VAL A 22 -0.96 11.41 -1.96
CA VAL A 22 0.31 11.69 -2.61
C VAL A 22 1.41 11.67 -1.57
N ILE A 23 2.40 10.83 -1.80
CA ILE A 23 3.57 10.71 -0.94
C ILE A 23 4.74 11.34 -1.67
N ASP A 24 5.29 12.39 -1.09
CA ASP A 24 6.42 13.12 -1.68
C ASP A 24 7.67 12.80 -0.86
N GLU A 25 8.43 11.85 -1.34
CA GLU A 25 9.62 11.34 -0.67
C GLU A 25 10.72 11.10 -1.70
N ASP A 26 11.95 10.91 -1.21
CA ASP A 26 13.04 10.46 -2.06
C ASP A 26 12.81 9.00 -2.45
N LEU A 27 13.84 8.32 -2.94
CA LEU A 27 13.71 6.93 -3.35
C LEU A 27 13.14 6.07 -2.22
N MET A 28 12.12 5.27 -2.54
CA MET A 28 11.55 4.33 -1.56
C MET A 28 11.12 3.05 -2.26
N THR A 29 11.15 1.96 -1.50
CA THR A 29 10.62 0.68 -1.94
C THR A 29 9.13 0.61 -1.64
N ILE A 30 8.46 -0.42 -2.19
CA ILE A 30 7.05 -0.66 -1.85
C ILE A 30 6.92 -0.88 -0.34
N ARG A 31 7.84 -1.64 0.28
CA ARG A 31 7.82 -1.87 1.73
C ARG A 31 7.87 -0.55 2.50
N GLU A 32 8.76 0.33 2.11
CA GLU A 32 8.89 1.63 2.78
C GLU A 32 7.64 2.49 2.58
N LEU A 33 7.02 2.41 1.40
CA LEU A 33 5.76 3.12 1.16
C LEU A 33 4.68 2.63 2.11
N LEU A 34 4.55 1.31 2.27
CA LEU A 34 3.57 0.73 3.18
C LEU A 34 3.83 1.15 4.62
N ASP A 35 5.09 1.17 5.03
CA ASP A 35 5.47 1.63 6.38
C ASP A 35 5.11 3.10 6.56
N ARG A 36 5.29 3.90 5.52
CA ARG A 36 4.91 5.32 5.57
C ARG A 36 3.40 5.49 5.77
N LEU A 37 2.60 4.67 5.10
CA LEU A 37 1.14 4.70 5.29
C LEU A 37 0.76 4.31 6.71
N ARG A 38 1.46 3.35 7.30
CA ARG A 38 1.22 2.96 8.70
C ARG A 38 1.48 4.12 9.64
N GLU A 39 2.54 4.87 9.40
CA GLU A 39 2.85 6.05 10.21
C GLU A 39 1.80 7.15 10.05
N MET A 40 1.33 7.36 8.82
CA MET A 40 0.38 8.43 8.53
C MET A 40 -1.01 8.16 9.10
N PHE A 41 -1.48 6.92 9.01
CA PHE A 41 -2.87 6.57 9.33
C PHE A 41 -3.03 5.76 10.61
N GLY A 42 -1.93 5.27 11.17
CA GLY A 42 -1.91 4.74 12.51
C GLY A 42 -2.26 3.27 12.66
N LYS A 43 -2.62 2.93 13.89
CA LYS A 43 -2.72 1.55 14.34
C LYS A 43 -3.79 0.74 13.62
N GLU A 44 -4.95 1.33 13.37
CA GLU A 44 -6.05 0.59 12.77
C GLU A 44 -5.71 0.13 11.36
N LEU A 45 -5.11 1.01 10.56
CA LEU A 45 -4.66 0.63 9.22
C LEU A 45 -3.57 -0.44 9.32
N SER A 46 -2.63 -0.27 10.22
CA SER A 46 -1.53 -1.22 10.39
C SER A 46 -2.05 -2.61 10.74
N GLU A 47 -2.98 -2.71 11.68
CA GLU A 47 -3.54 -4.01 12.09
C GLU A 47 -4.38 -4.64 11.00
N THR A 48 -5.03 -3.82 10.18
CA THR A 48 -5.88 -4.31 9.09
C THR A 48 -5.05 -4.90 7.97
N MET A 49 -3.93 -4.28 7.62
CA MET A 49 -3.14 -4.66 6.46
C MET A 49 -2.01 -5.64 6.75
N PHE A 50 -1.50 -5.68 7.98
CA PHE A 50 -0.28 -6.42 8.29
C PHE A 50 -0.52 -7.51 9.32
N GLU A 51 0.20 -8.64 9.16
CA GLU A 51 0.20 -9.70 10.16
C GLU A 51 0.93 -9.22 11.42
N PRO A 52 0.32 -9.39 12.60
CA PRO A 52 0.91 -8.84 13.82
C PRO A 52 2.22 -9.53 14.23
N GLU A 53 2.37 -10.80 13.90
CA GLU A 53 3.55 -11.55 14.29
C GLU A 53 4.75 -11.34 13.37
N THR A 54 4.52 -11.29 12.06
CA THR A 54 5.58 -11.18 11.06
C THR A 54 5.78 -9.77 10.55
N GLN A 55 4.81 -8.90 10.73
CA GLN A 55 4.79 -7.54 10.17
C GLN A 55 4.79 -7.54 8.65
N GLU A 56 4.37 -8.64 8.05
CA GLU A 56 4.23 -8.74 6.61
C GLU A 56 2.80 -8.41 6.20
N ILE A 57 2.65 -7.91 4.97
CA ILE A 57 1.33 -7.59 4.45
C ILE A 57 0.49 -8.87 4.31
N ARG A 58 -0.79 -8.76 4.65
CA ARG A 58 -1.70 -9.90 4.55
C ARG A 58 -1.91 -10.25 3.08
N GLN A 59 -1.87 -11.53 2.76
CA GLN A 59 -1.89 -12.02 1.38
C GLN A 59 -3.14 -11.64 0.60
N LEU A 60 -4.25 -11.44 1.28
CA LEU A 60 -5.51 -11.10 0.62
C LEU A 60 -5.56 -9.66 0.13
N PHE A 61 -4.67 -8.82 0.60
CA PHE A 61 -4.54 -7.47 0.04
C PHE A 61 -3.81 -7.52 -1.29
N LYS A 62 -4.33 -6.76 -2.26
CA LYS A 62 -3.70 -6.67 -3.56
C LYS A 62 -3.06 -5.29 -3.71
N ILE A 63 -1.77 -5.29 -4.01
CA ILE A 63 -1.02 -4.06 -4.23
C ILE A 63 -0.58 -4.05 -5.68
N ILE A 64 -1.15 -3.12 -6.42
CA ILE A 64 -0.97 -3.02 -7.87
C ILE A 64 -0.14 -1.79 -8.17
N VAL A 65 1.03 -1.98 -8.76
CA VAL A 65 1.92 -0.89 -9.12
C VAL A 65 1.85 -0.68 -10.63
N ASN A 66 1.31 0.47 -11.04
CA ASN A 66 1.15 0.79 -12.45
C ASN A 66 0.47 -0.33 -13.23
N GLY A 67 -0.59 -0.92 -12.65
CA GLY A 67 -1.36 -1.97 -13.29
C GLY A 67 -0.83 -3.38 -13.11
N ARG A 68 0.27 -3.57 -12.36
CA ARG A 68 0.87 -4.90 -12.14
C ARG A 68 0.91 -5.24 -10.65
N HIS A 69 0.48 -6.45 -10.31
CA HIS A 69 0.57 -6.91 -8.93
C HIS A 69 2.05 -6.98 -8.52
N TYR A 70 2.36 -6.50 -7.30
CA TYR A 70 3.75 -6.41 -6.88
C TYR A 70 4.48 -7.76 -6.90
N THR A 71 3.76 -8.86 -6.69
CA THR A 71 4.39 -10.19 -6.69
C THR A 71 4.91 -10.60 -8.06
N THR A 72 4.49 -9.93 -9.15
CA THR A 72 4.99 -10.19 -10.49
C THR A 72 6.24 -9.38 -10.83
N LEU A 73 6.62 -8.46 -9.95
CA LEU A 73 7.82 -7.66 -10.15
C LEU A 73 9.05 -8.42 -9.68
N PRO A 74 10.21 -8.25 -10.33
CA PRO A 74 11.42 -9.01 -9.97
C PRO A 74 11.81 -8.89 -8.50
N ASP A 75 11.72 -7.69 -7.94
CA ASP A 75 12.10 -7.44 -6.55
C ASP A 75 10.92 -7.45 -5.59
N LYS A 76 9.74 -7.76 -6.09
CA LYS A 76 8.50 -7.87 -5.29
C LYS A 76 8.34 -6.67 -4.37
N ILE A 77 8.21 -6.89 -3.05
CA ILE A 77 7.95 -5.80 -2.11
C ILE A 77 9.15 -4.87 -1.94
N GLU A 78 10.33 -5.31 -2.35
CA GLU A 78 11.53 -4.47 -2.32
C GLU A 78 11.75 -3.67 -3.61
N THR A 79 10.76 -3.68 -4.51
CA THR A 79 10.83 -2.90 -5.74
C THR A 79 10.94 -1.41 -5.41
N VAL A 80 11.92 -0.75 -6.01
CA VAL A 80 12.11 0.69 -5.84
C VAL A 80 11.09 1.42 -6.72
N LEU A 81 10.32 2.29 -6.11
CA LEU A 81 9.33 3.10 -6.81
C LEU A 81 9.97 4.31 -7.48
N LYS A 82 9.34 4.79 -8.54
CA LYS A 82 9.83 5.91 -9.32
C LYS A 82 8.84 7.07 -9.28
N ASP A 83 9.33 8.25 -9.59
CA ASP A 83 8.46 9.43 -9.67
C ASP A 83 7.30 9.17 -10.64
N GLY A 84 6.10 9.49 -10.19
CA GLY A 84 4.90 9.31 -10.99
C GLY A 84 4.25 7.93 -10.87
N ASP A 85 4.86 7.00 -10.14
CA ASP A 85 4.25 5.68 -9.96
C ASP A 85 2.92 5.78 -9.22
N VAL A 86 2.00 4.88 -9.61
CA VAL A 86 0.68 4.77 -8.99
C VAL A 86 0.58 3.41 -8.32
N VAL A 87 0.34 3.42 -7.01
CA VAL A 87 0.20 2.20 -6.22
C VAL A 87 -1.25 2.10 -5.73
N ALA A 88 -1.98 1.14 -6.28
CA ALA A 88 -3.37 0.92 -5.90
C ALA A 88 -3.46 -0.22 -4.88
N ILE A 89 -4.18 0.01 -3.80
CA ILE A 89 -4.32 -0.97 -2.71
C ILE A 89 -5.78 -1.41 -2.64
N PHE A 90 -6.00 -2.71 -2.86
CA PHE A 90 -7.33 -3.31 -2.80
C PHE A 90 -7.42 -4.25 -1.60
N PRO A 91 -8.33 -3.97 -0.65
CA PRO A 91 -8.56 -4.88 0.47
C PRO A 91 -9.31 -6.12 0.00
N PRO A 92 -9.29 -7.20 0.79
CA PRO A 92 -10.10 -8.36 0.47
C PRO A 92 -11.59 -8.01 0.49
N LEU A 93 -12.34 -8.62 -0.42
CA LEU A 93 -13.77 -8.42 -0.47
C LEU A 93 -14.45 -9.21 0.65
N ALA A 94 -15.54 -8.65 1.19
CA ALA A 94 -16.31 -9.31 2.23
C ALA A 94 -16.84 -10.66 1.71
N GLY A 95 -16.60 -11.72 2.47
CA GLY A 95 -17.03 -13.06 2.09
C GLY A 95 -16.15 -13.76 1.07
N GLY A 96 -15.09 -13.09 0.64
CA GLY A 96 -14.17 -13.65 -0.36
C GLY A 96 -12.89 -14.12 0.24
#